data_f6ac7c089ab05859481e441f27cdab6d
#
_entry.id   f6ac7c089ab05859481e441f27cdab6d
#
_cell.length_a   1.000
_cell.length_b   1.000
_cell.length_c   1.000
_cell.angle_alpha   90.00
_cell.angle_beta   90.00
_cell.angle_gamma   90.00
#
_symmetry.space_group_name_H-M   'P 1'
#
loop_
_entity.id
_entity.type
_entity.pdbx_description
1 polymer ?
#
loop_
_entity_poly.entity_id
_entity_poly.type
_entity_poly.pdbx_seq_one_letter_code
_entity_poly.pdbx_strand_id
1 'polypeptide(L)'
;TQDIYDMFKDGNYFNGKIKSNTYTENTKSNTRGTFHSSANKSIRISASCVTNCAVAVSVEWKNNPVVRSYDVIGAYLYNVSTIGSISTQAASNTKNVFATSTKRQTNGHGASIVLPTGSNVSLFHTFTTNKGGHIYASYQHAIKNTTLAVSQQFNISPAGYGNVFNFYGAARDTYDNMNGVDISV
;
A
#
# COMPACT_ATOMS: atom_id res chain seq x y z
N THR A 1 5.37 5.17 -12.21
CA THR A 1 4.54 4.00 -12.03
C THR A 1 5.31 2.75 -12.39
N GLN A 2 5.02 2.08 -13.52
CA GLN A 2 5.73 0.85 -13.89
C GLN A 2 7.23 1.07 -14.06
N ASP A 3 7.62 2.18 -14.62
CA ASP A 3 9.04 2.50 -14.80
C ASP A 3 9.77 2.62 -13.47
N ILE A 4 9.14 3.24 -12.48
CA ILE A 4 9.73 3.35 -11.15
C ILE A 4 9.83 1.97 -10.51
N TYR A 5 8.82 1.14 -10.68
CA TYR A 5 8.85 -0.22 -10.16
C TYR A 5 10.00 -1.03 -10.78
N ASP A 6 10.18 -0.92 -12.08
CA ASP A 6 11.25 -1.64 -12.77
C ASP A 6 12.63 -1.14 -12.33
N MET A 7 12.77 0.16 -12.09
CA MET A 7 13.99 0.70 -11.50
C MET A 7 14.31 0.06 -10.15
N PHE A 8 13.32 -0.11 -9.30
CA PHE A 8 13.50 -0.77 -8.00
C PHE A 8 13.84 -2.25 -8.16
N LYS A 9 13.27 -2.91 -9.14
CA LYS A 9 13.59 -4.31 -9.43
C LYS A 9 15.05 -4.50 -9.85
N ASP A 10 15.53 -3.64 -10.72
CA ASP A 10 16.88 -3.73 -11.25
C ASP A 10 17.93 -3.23 -10.27
N GLY A 11 17.55 -2.39 -9.35
CA GLY A 11 18.42 -1.94 -8.26
C GLY A 11 19.52 -0.99 -8.64
N ASN A 12 19.48 -0.37 -9.83
CA ASN A 12 20.62 0.38 -10.33
C ASN A 12 20.30 1.76 -10.91
N TYR A 13 19.08 2.25 -10.75
CA TYR A 13 18.72 3.55 -11.32
C TYR A 13 19.02 4.71 -10.42
N PHE A 14 18.88 4.53 -9.13
CA PHE A 14 19.19 5.55 -8.15
C PHE A 14 20.56 5.26 -7.56
N ASN A 15 21.38 6.26 -7.49
CA ASN A 15 22.76 6.15 -6.98
C ASN A 15 22.79 5.88 -5.47
N GLY A 16 21.90 5.07 -4.98
CA GLY A 16 21.76 4.77 -3.58
C GLY A 16 21.47 3.30 -3.34
N LYS A 17 21.49 2.91 -2.09
CA LYS A 17 21.12 1.55 -1.69
C LYS A 17 19.62 1.37 -1.75
N ILE A 18 19.20 0.24 -2.33
CA ILE A 18 17.82 -0.20 -2.23
C ILE A 18 17.65 -0.96 -0.91
N LYS A 19 16.62 -0.55 -0.17
CA LYS A 19 16.17 -1.23 1.04
C LYS A 19 14.81 -1.83 0.77
N SER A 20 14.52 -2.97 1.35
CA SER A 20 13.19 -3.55 1.22
C SER A 20 12.80 -4.36 2.44
N ASN A 21 11.50 -4.42 2.68
CA ASN A 21 10.91 -5.27 3.71
C ASN A 21 9.61 -5.85 3.17
N THR A 22 9.34 -7.11 3.49
CA THR A 22 8.21 -7.85 2.93
C THR A 22 7.40 -8.55 4.02
N TYR A 23 6.10 -8.46 3.90
CA TYR A 23 5.17 -9.22 4.73
C TYR A 23 4.28 -10.07 3.84
N THR A 24 4.01 -11.30 4.25
CA THR A 24 3.10 -12.21 3.56
C THR A 24 1.95 -12.57 4.48
N GLU A 25 0.73 -12.35 4.00
CA GLU A 25 -0.47 -12.50 4.80
C GLU A 25 -0.71 -13.91 5.33
N ASN A 26 -0.28 -14.94 4.64
CA ASN A 26 -0.54 -16.32 5.05
C ASN A 26 0.28 -16.77 6.25
N THR A 27 1.13 -15.93 6.79
CA THR A 27 1.71 -16.19 8.10
C THR A 27 0.67 -15.95 9.16
N LYS A 28 0.79 -16.61 10.28
CA LYS A 28 -0.15 -16.45 11.38
C LYS A 28 0.07 -15.13 12.08
N SER A 29 -0.42 -14.09 11.52
CA SER A 29 -0.32 -12.80 12.13
C SER A 29 -1.69 -12.28 12.52
N ASN A 30 -2.35 -12.91 13.32
CA ASN A 30 -3.70 -12.58 13.74
C ASN A 30 -3.73 -11.72 14.96
N THR A 31 -2.88 -10.80 15.00
CA THR A 31 -2.68 -10.00 16.18
C THR A 31 -3.90 -9.22 16.59
N ARG A 32 -4.74 -8.84 15.64
CA ARG A 32 -6.02 -8.22 15.96
C ARG A 32 -6.89 -8.13 14.73
N GLY A 33 -8.19 -7.97 14.94
CA GLY A 33 -9.16 -7.91 13.89
C GLY A 33 -9.35 -9.26 13.23
N THR A 34 -10.09 -9.26 12.15
CA THR A 34 -10.44 -10.47 11.41
C THR A 34 -9.74 -10.43 10.07
N PHE A 35 -8.94 -11.45 9.79
CA PHE A 35 -8.41 -11.65 8.45
C PHE A 35 -9.46 -12.21 7.54
N HIS A 36 -9.50 -11.72 6.31
CA HIS A 36 -10.28 -12.33 5.27
C HIS A 36 -9.58 -13.62 4.82
N SER A 37 -10.14 -14.73 5.20
CA SER A 37 -9.46 -16.03 5.08
C SER A 37 -9.19 -16.45 3.65
N SER A 38 -9.91 -15.90 2.67
CA SER A 38 -9.67 -16.21 1.25
C SER A 38 -8.56 -15.34 0.64
N ALA A 39 -8.12 -14.32 1.33
CA ALA A 39 -7.07 -13.45 0.84
C ALA A 39 -5.72 -14.13 1.03
N ASN A 40 -4.91 -14.10 -0.03
CA ASN A 40 -3.57 -14.65 -0.02
C ASN A 40 -2.70 -13.72 -0.84
N LYS A 41 -2.04 -12.82 -0.17
CA LYS A 41 -1.30 -11.74 -0.79
C LYS A 41 -0.09 -11.35 0.04
N SER A 42 0.82 -10.63 -0.57
CA SER A 42 2.00 -10.10 0.11
C SER A 42 2.16 -8.63 -0.18
N ILE A 43 2.83 -7.93 0.73
CA ILE A 43 3.18 -6.53 0.59
C ILE A 43 4.67 -6.35 0.82
N ARG A 44 5.28 -5.47 0.04
CA ARG A 44 6.69 -5.13 0.13
C ARG A 44 6.85 -3.62 0.06
N ILE A 45 7.78 -3.08 0.84
CA ILE A 45 8.24 -1.69 0.71
C ILE A 45 9.72 -1.67 0.32
N SER A 46 10.06 -0.78 -0.61
CA SER A 46 11.42 -0.56 -1.07
C SER A 46 11.69 0.92 -1.17
N ALA A 47 12.91 1.32 -0.88
CA ALA A 47 13.33 2.71 -1.00
C ALA A 47 14.72 2.81 -1.56
N SER A 48 14.94 3.79 -2.44
CA SER A 48 16.24 4.14 -2.97
C SER A 48 16.47 5.62 -2.71
N CYS A 49 17.51 5.92 -1.95
CA CYS A 49 17.78 7.27 -1.45
C CYS A 49 19.10 7.82 -1.98
N VAL A 50 19.06 9.06 -2.45
CA VAL A 50 20.24 9.89 -2.69
C VAL A 50 20.07 11.16 -1.85
N THR A 51 19.62 12.27 -2.44
CA THR A 51 19.22 13.45 -1.67
C THR A 51 17.84 13.24 -1.03
N ASN A 52 16.94 12.68 -1.81
CA ASN A 52 15.61 12.27 -1.38
C ASN A 52 15.47 10.76 -1.58
N CYS A 53 14.36 10.21 -1.13
CA CYS A 53 14.07 8.79 -1.26
C CYS A 53 12.92 8.57 -2.22
N ALA A 54 13.12 7.71 -3.21
CA ALA A 54 12.05 7.16 -4.01
C ALA A 54 11.54 5.90 -3.33
N VAL A 55 10.27 5.86 -3.03
CA VAL A 55 9.63 4.78 -2.27
C VAL A 55 8.63 4.06 -3.15
N ALA A 56 8.65 2.74 -3.12
CA ALA A 56 7.67 1.90 -3.79
C ALA A 56 7.10 0.89 -2.80
N VAL A 57 5.78 0.82 -2.77
CA VAL A 57 5.03 -0.20 -2.04
C VAL A 57 4.38 -1.08 -3.08
N SER A 58 4.65 -2.37 -3.04
CA SER A 58 4.11 -3.33 -3.98
C SER A 58 3.31 -4.41 -3.28
N VAL A 59 2.24 -4.83 -3.91
CA VAL A 59 1.35 -5.89 -3.43
C VAL A 59 1.20 -6.92 -4.53
N GLU A 60 1.31 -8.19 -4.17
CA GLU A 60 1.06 -9.29 -5.10
C GLU A 60 0.01 -10.22 -4.52
N TRP A 61 -1.02 -10.50 -5.32
CA TRP A 61 -2.01 -11.50 -5.01
C TRP A 61 -1.54 -12.86 -5.50
N LYS A 62 -1.50 -13.82 -4.59
CA LYS A 62 -1.14 -15.21 -4.92
C LYS A 62 -2.33 -15.97 -5.47
N ASN A 63 -3.52 -15.63 -5.00
CA ASN A 63 -4.79 -16.15 -5.50
C ASN A 63 -5.59 -15.00 -6.07
N ASN A 64 -6.59 -15.29 -6.90
CA ASN A 64 -7.45 -14.25 -7.44
C ASN A 64 -8.37 -13.71 -6.34
N PRO A 65 -8.38 -12.41 -6.08
CA PRO A 65 -9.33 -11.85 -5.13
C PRO A 65 -10.76 -12.02 -5.62
N VAL A 66 -11.65 -12.33 -4.70
CA VAL A 66 -13.07 -12.52 -5.03
C VAL A 66 -13.75 -11.16 -5.21
N VAL A 67 -13.55 -10.26 -4.28
CA VAL A 67 -14.13 -8.92 -4.33
C VAL A 67 -13.21 -7.99 -5.10
N ARG A 68 -13.73 -7.31 -6.10
CA ARG A 68 -13.01 -6.36 -6.95
C ARG A 68 -13.61 -4.98 -6.78
N SER A 69 -13.34 -4.36 -5.65
CA SER A 69 -13.88 -3.07 -5.27
C SER A 69 -12.76 -2.13 -4.85
N TYR A 70 -13.07 -1.03 -4.16
CA TYR A 70 -12.09 -0.06 -3.74
C TYR A 70 -11.25 -0.60 -2.59
N ASP A 71 -9.99 -0.87 -2.87
CA ASP A 71 -8.99 -1.16 -1.85
C ASP A 71 -8.24 0.11 -1.48
N VAL A 72 -7.54 0.08 -0.36
CA VAL A 72 -6.77 1.22 0.14
C VAL A 72 -5.32 0.81 0.34
N ILE A 73 -4.41 1.61 -0.19
CA ILE A 73 -2.97 1.44 0.00
C ILE A 73 -2.36 2.80 0.36
N GLY A 74 -1.47 2.80 1.34
CA GLY A 74 -0.90 4.07 1.78
C GLY A 74 0.18 3.91 2.81
N ALA A 75 0.53 5.04 3.44
CA ALA A 75 1.68 5.12 4.32
C ALA A 75 1.48 6.13 5.45
N TYR A 76 2.05 5.80 6.60
CA TYR A 76 2.34 6.72 7.68
C TYR A 76 3.81 7.13 7.59
N LEU A 77 4.06 8.43 7.69
CA LEU A 77 5.39 9.01 7.55
C LEU A 77 5.84 9.57 8.90
N TYR A 78 6.88 8.98 9.47
CA TYR A 78 7.46 9.47 10.70
C TYR A 78 8.72 10.28 10.39
N ASN A 79 8.71 11.53 10.78
CA ASN A 79 9.84 12.46 10.66
C ASN A 79 10.31 12.71 9.22
N VAL A 80 9.50 12.38 8.25
CA VAL A 80 9.70 12.71 6.83
C VAL A 80 8.37 13.11 6.21
N SER A 81 8.43 13.75 5.06
CA SER A 81 7.25 14.24 4.34
C SER A 81 7.29 13.79 2.89
N THR A 82 6.13 13.64 2.29
CA THR A 82 6.01 13.37 0.86
C THR A 82 6.35 14.61 0.06
N ILE A 83 7.16 14.44 -0.96
CA ILE A 83 7.55 15.48 -1.91
C ILE A 83 6.89 15.18 -3.25
N GLY A 84 6.08 16.13 -3.75
CA GLY A 84 5.44 15.99 -5.04
C GLY A 84 4.24 15.05 -5.06
N SER A 85 4.02 14.40 -6.18
CA SER A 85 2.83 13.58 -6.43
C SER A 85 2.99 12.15 -5.94
N ILE A 86 1.85 11.51 -5.74
CA ILE A 86 1.73 10.10 -5.37
C ILE A 86 1.07 9.37 -6.53
N SER A 87 1.57 8.21 -6.89
CA SER A 87 1.03 7.40 -7.98
C SER A 87 0.67 6.01 -7.47
N THR A 88 -0.53 5.56 -7.81
CA THR A 88 -1.00 4.23 -7.45
C THR A 88 -1.60 3.53 -8.66
N GLN A 89 -1.18 2.30 -8.89
CA GLN A 89 -1.63 1.48 -10.01
C GLN A 89 -1.96 0.08 -9.53
N ALA A 90 -3.03 -0.49 -10.09
CA ALA A 90 -3.35 -1.89 -9.95
C ALA A 90 -3.38 -2.52 -11.35
N ALA A 91 -2.83 -3.71 -11.46
CA ALA A 91 -2.71 -4.41 -12.74
C ALA A 91 -3.14 -5.86 -12.61
N SER A 92 -3.67 -6.39 -13.70
CA SER A 92 -3.94 -7.80 -13.87
C SER A 92 -3.42 -8.27 -15.22
N ASN A 93 -3.64 -9.54 -15.58
CA ASN A 93 -3.28 -10.03 -16.91
C ASN A 93 -4.05 -9.37 -18.05
N THR A 94 -5.15 -8.66 -17.75
CA THR A 94 -6.02 -8.05 -18.78
C THR A 94 -6.15 -6.55 -18.67
N LYS A 95 -5.80 -5.93 -17.55
CA LYS A 95 -6.18 -4.54 -17.28
C LYS A 95 -5.18 -3.82 -16.38
N ASN A 96 -5.04 -2.52 -16.62
CA ASN A 96 -4.37 -1.60 -15.71
C ASN A 96 -5.38 -0.56 -15.21
N VAL A 97 -5.33 -0.27 -13.92
CA VAL A 97 -6.17 0.74 -13.28
C VAL A 97 -5.28 1.69 -12.51
N PHE A 98 -5.54 2.98 -12.64
CA PHE A 98 -4.84 4.01 -11.89
C PHE A 98 -5.77 4.63 -10.87
N ALA A 99 -5.27 4.88 -9.68
CA ALA A 99 -6.03 5.60 -8.67
C ALA A 99 -6.17 7.07 -9.08
N THR A 100 -7.38 7.59 -8.92
CA THR A 100 -7.68 9.00 -9.19
C THR A 100 -7.92 9.77 -7.90
N SER A 101 -7.91 9.11 -6.76
CA SER A 101 -8.20 9.72 -5.47
C SER A 101 -7.21 9.25 -4.41
N THR A 102 -6.51 10.22 -3.83
CA THR A 102 -5.58 9.98 -2.73
C THR A 102 -5.90 10.99 -1.63
N LYS A 103 -6.17 10.49 -0.43
CA LYS A 103 -6.41 11.31 0.73
C LYS A 103 -5.08 11.56 1.43
N ARG A 104 -4.66 12.82 1.46
CA ARG A 104 -3.43 13.24 2.15
C ARG A 104 -3.76 13.81 3.51
N GLN A 105 -2.94 13.48 4.47
CA GLN A 105 -2.98 14.03 5.83
C GLN A 105 -1.58 14.49 6.23
N THR A 106 -1.45 15.16 7.37
CA THR A 106 -0.17 15.70 7.82
C THR A 106 0.90 14.62 7.97
N ASN A 107 0.50 13.45 8.41
CA ASN A 107 1.42 12.36 8.75
C ASN A 107 1.37 11.21 7.76
N GLY A 108 0.72 11.35 6.62
CA GLY A 108 0.66 10.28 5.64
C GLY A 108 -0.44 10.44 4.61
N HIS A 109 -0.73 9.34 3.93
CA HIS A 109 -1.71 9.34 2.86
C HIS A 109 -2.27 7.94 2.61
N GLY A 110 -3.41 7.89 1.95
CA GLY A 110 -4.01 6.65 1.48
C GLY A 110 -4.70 6.85 0.15
N ALA A 111 -4.42 5.97 -0.79
CA ALA A 111 -5.02 5.97 -2.12
C ALA A 111 -6.11 4.91 -2.21
N SER A 112 -7.24 5.29 -2.80
CA SER A 112 -8.35 4.38 -3.07
C SER A 112 -8.28 3.94 -4.52
N ILE A 113 -8.28 2.64 -4.75
CA ILE A 113 -8.14 2.07 -6.08
C ILE A 113 -9.03 0.85 -6.26
N VAL A 114 -9.72 0.79 -7.39
CA VAL A 114 -10.55 -0.36 -7.74
C VAL A 114 -9.66 -1.49 -8.24
N LEU A 115 -9.85 -2.68 -7.70
CA LEU A 115 -9.12 -3.84 -8.21
C LEU A 115 -9.61 -4.21 -9.60
N PRO A 116 -8.69 -4.45 -10.54
CA PRO A 116 -9.06 -4.89 -11.89
C PRO A 116 -9.58 -6.33 -11.87
N THR A 117 -10.40 -6.65 -12.84
CA THR A 117 -10.76 -8.04 -13.13
C THR A 117 -9.59 -8.77 -13.76
N GLY A 118 -9.61 -10.09 -13.76
CA GLY A 118 -8.54 -10.90 -14.30
C GLY A 118 -7.72 -11.58 -13.21
N SER A 119 -6.63 -12.18 -13.62
CA SER A 119 -5.72 -12.90 -12.74
C SER A 119 -4.39 -12.16 -12.58
N ASN A 120 -3.53 -12.67 -11.71
CA ASN A 120 -2.22 -12.07 -11.42
C ASN A 120 -2.33 -10.61 -11.01
N VAL A 121 -3.21 -10.33 -10.05
CA VAL A 121 -3.44 -8.97 -9.59
C VAL A 121 -2.25 -8.50 -8.76
N SER A 122 -1.74 -7.34 -9.11
CA SER A 122 -0.70 -6.66 -8.36
C SER A 122 -1.02 -5.18 -8.26
N LEU A 123 -0.50 -4.56 -7.20
CA LEU A 123 -0.60 -3.12 -7.02
C LEU A 123 0.78 -2.57 -6.73
N PHE A 124 1.02 -1.33 -7.14
CA PHE A 124 2.11 -0.59 -6.57
C PHE A 124 1.79 0.89 -6.44
N HIS A 125 2.41 1.41 -5.43
CA HIS A 125 2.15 2.73 -4.90
C HIS A 125 3.49 3.40 -4.69
N THR A 126 3.72 4.52 -5.36
CA THR A 126 5.03 5.17 -5.41
C THR A 126 4.92 6.63 -5.00
N PHE A 127 5.91 7.08 -4.26
CA PHE A 127 6.01 8.46 -3.82
C PHE A 127 7.47 8.77 -3.46
N THR A 128 7.75 10.04 -3.27
CA THR A 128 9.09 10.53 -2.90
C THR A 128 9.03 11.18 -1.53
N THR A 129 10.03 10.97 -0.72
CA THR A 129 10.18 11.64 0.58
C THR A 129 11.57 12.23 0.75
N ASN A 130 11.72 13.11 1.72
CA ASN A 130 13.04 13.46 2.22
C ASN A 130 13.59 12.30 3.08
N LYS A 131 14.80 12.46 3.59
CA LYS A 131 15.50 11.44 4.41
C LYS A 131 15.42 11.76 5.89
N GLY A 132 15.73 10.76 6.70
CA GLY A 132 15.89 10.93 8.13
C GLY A 132 14.70 10.49 8.95
N GLY A 133 13.87 9.60 8.42
CA GLY A 133 12.70 9.11 9.16
C GLY A 133 12.38 7.66 8.89
N HIS A 134 11.13 7.32 9.09
CA HIS A 134 10.64 5.96 8.97
C HIS A 134 9.28 5.97 8.27
N ILE A 135 9.05 4.99 7.40
CA ILE A 135 7.83 4.89 6.63
C ILE A 135 7.17 3.54 6.94
N TYR A 136 5.90 3.61 7.30
CA TYR A 136 5.06 2.44 7.53
C TYR A 136 4.02 2.41 6.42
N ALA A 137 3.88 1.28 5.74
CA ALA A 137 2.94 1.13 4.63
C ALA A 137 1.99 -0.02 4.86
N SER A 138 0.75 0.14 4.41
CA SER A 138 -0.30 -0.85 4.55
C SER A 138 -1.14 -0.93 3.29
N TYR A 139 -1.71 -2.09 3.08
CA TYR A 139 -2.72 -2.36 2.07
C TYR A 139 -3.87 -3.12 2.71
N GLN A 140 -5.07 -2.60 2.56
CA GLN A 140 -6.27 -3.26 3.08
C GLN A 140 -7.22 -3.53 1.94
N HIS A 141 -7.68 -4.78 1.88
CA HIS A 141 -8.59 -5.27 0.85
C HIS A 141 -10.03 -5.19 1.33
N ALA A 142 -10.90 -4.68 0.46
CA ALA A 142 -12.33 -4.66 0.72
C ALA A 142 -12.90 -6.07 0.62
N ILE A 143 -13.48 -6.56 1.71
CA ILE A 143 -14.05 -7.91 1.78
C ILE A 143 -15.49 -7.95 1.27
N LYS A 144 -16.03 -6.81 0.90
CA LYS A 144 -17.35 -6.65 0.28
C LYS A 144 -17.32 -5.43 -0.63
N ASN A 145 -18.27 -5.35 -1.57
CA ASN A 145 -18.35 -4.20 -2.45
C ASN A 145 -18.57 -2.93 -1.64
N THR A 146 -17.85 -1.89 -2.02
CA THR A 146 -17.87 -0.61 -1.32
C THR A 146 -17.76 0.55 -2.29
N THR A 147 -17.90 1.76 -1.78
CA THR A 147 -17.85 2.99 -2.57
C THR A 147 -16.55 3.72 -2.34
N LEU A 148 -16.24 4.67 -3.22
CA LEU A 148 -15.11 5.57 -3.03
C LEU A 148 -15.21 6.31 -1.70
N ALA A 149 -16.38 6.81 -1.35
CA ALA A 149 -16.59 7.54 -0.10
C ALA A 149 -16.24 6.69 1.13
N VAL A 150 -16.69 5.45 1.16
CA VAL A 150 -16.37 4.54 2.26
C VAL A 150 -14.87 4.24 2.30
N SER A 151 -14.25 4.06 1.16
CA SER A 151 -12.80 3.79 1.10
C SER A 151 -11.94 4.93 1.64
N GLN A 152 -12.51 6.11 1.79
CA GLN A 152 -11.82 7.28 2.35
C GLN A 152 -12.13 7.52 3.82
N GLN A 153 -12.90 6.66 4.45
CA GLN A 153 -13.24 6.76 5.87
C GLN A 153 -12.12 6.19 6.74
N PHE A 154 -10.98 6.85 6.71
CA PHE A 154 -9.85 6.49 7.55
C PHE A 154 -9.09 7.73 7.99
N ASN A 155 -8.37 7.59 9.10
CA ASN A 155 -7.28 8.47 9.49
C ASN A 155 -5.99 7.67 9.43
N ILE A 156 -4.91 8.34 9.05
CA ILE A 156 -3.58 7.72 9.08
C ILE A 156 -3.04 7.82 10.49
N SER A 157 -2.67 6.70 11.05
CA SER A 157 -2.07 6.69 12.38
C SER A 157 -1.08 5.54 12.48
N PRO A 158 -0.09 5.64 13.36
CA PRO A 158 0.82 4.53 13.64
C PRO A 158 0.07 3.50 14.49
N ALA A 159 -0.73 2.69 13.86
CA ALA A 159 -1.38 1.60 14.58
C ALA A 159 -0.32 0.61 15.05
N GLY A 160 -0.45 0.14 16.26
CA GLY A 160 0.57 -0.66 16.92
C GLY A 160 0.86 -2.03 16.31
N TYR A 161 0.25 -2.38 15.19
CA TYR A 161 0.43 -3.69 14.55
C TYR A 161 0.70 -3.56 13.07
N GLY A 162 1.28 -2.46 12.65
CA GLY A 162 1.69 -2.28 11.28
C GLY A 162 0.60 -1.91 10.31
N ASN A 163 -0.62 -1.70 10.75
CA ASN A 163 -1.68 -1.17 9.92
C ASN A 163 -1.82 0.32 10.16
N VAL A 164 -1.58 1.11 9.12
CA VAL A 164 -1.59 2.57 9.23
C VAL A 164 -2.99 3.18 9.11
N PHE A 165 -3.99 2.39 8.72
CA PHE A 165 -5.35 2.89 8.55
C PHE A 165 -6.16 2.69 9.82
N ASN A 166 -6.64 3.78 10.38
CA ASN A 166 -7.65 3.77 11.43
C ASN A 166 -9.01 4.04 10.79
N PHE A 167 -9.72 2.99 10.45
CA PHE A 167 -11.00 3.09 9.76
C PHE A 167 -12.12 3.50 10.73
N TYR A 168 -13.05 4.29 10.21
CA TYR A 168 -14.26 4.67 10.94
C TYR A 168 -15.49 4.51 10.04
N GLY A 169 -16.67 4.60 10.64
CA GLY A 169 -17.92 4.47 9.90
C GLY A 169 -18.07 3.09 9.25
N ALA A 170 -18.61 3.06 8.05
CA ALA A 170 -18.84 1.82 7.32
C ALA A 170 -17.54 1.13 6.91
N ALA A 171 -16.44 1.86 6.79
CA ALA A 171 -15.15 1.28 6.42
C ALA A 171 -14.64 0.29 7.47
N ARG A 172 -15.06 0.45 8.71
CA ARG A 172 -14.63 -0.41 9.81
C ARG A 172 -14.92 -1.89 9.58
N ASP A 173 -16.04 -2.18 8.94
CA ASP A 173 -16.48 -3.55 8.65
C ASP A 173 -16.26 -3.96 7.20
N THR A 174 -15.58 -3.13 6.44
CA THR A 174 -15.38 -3.33 5.00
C THR A 174 -14.04 -3.93 4.68
N TYR A 175 -13.01 -3.62 5.46
CA TYR A 175 -11.63 -3.95 5.14
C TYR A 175 -11.07 -5.06 6.00
N ASP A 176 -10.18 -5.86 5.40
CA ASP A 176 -9.42 -6.85 6.14
C ASP A 176 -8.36 -6.18 7.03
N ASN A 177 -7.60 -6.97 7.75
CA ASN A 177 -6.66 -6.46 8.74
C ASN A 177 -5.26 -7.04 8.53
N MET A 178 -4.78 -7.02 7.31
CA MET A 178 -3.44 -7.45 6.98
C MET A 178 -2.41 -6.51 7.61
N ASN A 179 -1.37 -7.07 8.21
CA ASN A 179 -0.26 -6.27 8.70
C ASN A 179 0.50 -5.62 7.56
N GLY A 180 1.07 -4.46 7.83
CA GLY A 180 1.87 -3.73 6.87
C GLY A 180 3.35 -4.03 6.98
N VAL A 181 4.13 -3.17 6.34
CA VAL A 181 5.59 -3.22 6.30
C VAL A 181 6.14 -1.84 6.66
N ASP A 182 7.43 -1.78 6.97
CA ASP A 182 8.07 -0.52 7.31
C ASP A 182 9.53 -0.49 6.86
N ILE A 183 10.08 0.70 6.76
CA ILE A 183 11.45 0.92 6.31
C ILE A 183 11.99 2.24 6.85
N SER A 184 13.27 2.27 7.21
CA SER A 184 13.99 3.51 7.53
C SER A 184 14.50 4.17 6.25
N VAL A 185 14.40 5.47 6.19
CA VAL A 185 14.87 6.26 5.06
C VAL A 185 15.76 7.41 5.47
#